data_ee08da1368b6f820b415367129ba12d6
#
_entry.id   ee08da1368b6f820b415367129ba12d6
#
_cell.length_a   1.000
_cell.length_b   1.000
_cell.length_c   1.000
_cell.angle_alpha   90.00
_cell.angle_beta   90.00
_cell.angle_gamma   90.00
#
_symmetry.space_group_name_H-M   'P 1'
#
loop_
_entity.id
_entity.type
_entity.pdbx_description
1 polymer ?
#
loop_
_entity_poly.entity_id
_entity_poly.type
_entity_poly.pdbx_seq_one_letter_code
_entity_poly.pdbx_strand_id
1 'polypeptide(L)'
;MFPISKLPSVDCRMATMPHLVLLGDSIFDNAQYTSGGPDVVSQVRNLLPSGWDASLLAVDGSTTLNIPDQIQRLPKASTHLVLSVGGNNALTEASRLGISFFGMMGEPTSKALDSLADMSDTFESAYRSAVAACLRPGLPLDVCTIYNGCFPDKSYQRIASLALAIFNDVIIRVAIERGLPVIDLRSICATAADYANPIEPSSIGGEKIARVIVALVTGRDNQMYGTRIVTRPRIQSAPD
;
A
#
# COMPACT_ATOMS: atom_id res chain seq x y z
N MET A 1 -18.76 -62.52 7.30
CA MET A 1 -18.09 -61.63 8.25
C MET A 1 -17.27 -60.64 7.40
N PHE A 2 -17.79 -59.47 7.07
CA PHE A 2 -17.11 -58.47 6.22
C PHE A 2 -16.36 -57.49 7.10
N PRO A 3 -15.12 -57.07 6.73
CA PRO A 3 -14.37 -56.13 7.52
C PRO A 3 -14.97 -54.74 7.40
N ILE A 4 -15.18 -54.09 8.54
CA ILE A 4 -15.60 -52.69 8.66
C ILE A 4 -14.41 -51.82 8.23
N SER A 5 -14.49 -51.17 7.07
CA SER A 5 -13.53 -50.19 6.61
C SER A 5 -13.56 -48.97 7.55
N LYS A 6 -12.43 -48.65 8.17
CA LYS A 6 -12.22 -47.41 8.92
C LYS A 6 -12.47 -46.22 7.99
N LEU A 7 -13.45 -45.38 8.31
CA LEU A 7 -13.60 -44.04 7.72
C LEU A 7 -12.32 -43.21 8.03
N PRO A 8 -11.82 -42.45 7.07
CA PRO A 8 -10.71 -41.56 7.35
C PRO A 8 -11.15 -40.51 8.36
N SER A 9 -10.32 -40.31 9.38
CA SER A 9 -10.46 -39.24 10.36
C SER A 9 -10.41 -37.90 9.62
N VAL A 10 -11.52 -37.17 9.65
CA VAL A 10 -11.56 -35.77 9.21
C VAL A 10 -10.64 -34.99 10.14
N ASP A 11 -9.45 -34.61 9.64
CA ASP A 11 -8.51 -33.73 10.32
C ASP A 11 -9.19 -32.36 10.43
N CYS A 12 -9.84 -32.11 11.55
CA CYS A 12 -10.48 -30.84 11.88
C CYS A 12 -9.37 -29.85 12.26
N ARG A 13 -8.56 -29.43 11.27
CA ARG A 13 -7.75 -28.24 11.44
C ARG A 13 -8.71 -27.11 11.70
N MET A 14 -8.70 -26.58 12.92
CA MET A 14 -9.39 -25.32 13.25
C MET A 14 -8.99 -24.31 12.17
N ALA A 15 -9.89 -23.99 11.26
CA ALA A 15 -9.66 -22.97 10.24
C ALA A 15 -9.37 -21.66 11.02
N THR A 16 -8.13 -21.23 10.99
CA THR A 16 -7.77 -19.94 11.58
C THR A 16 -8.59 -18.86 10.87
N MET A 17 -9.35 -18.09 11.66
CA MET A 17 -10.15 -16.98 11.12
C MET A 17 -9.21 -16.02 10.36
N PRO A 18 -9.51 -15.66 9.11
CA PRO A 18 -8.65 -14.77 8.36
C PRO A 18 -8.53 -13.41 9.05
N HIS A 19 -7.31 -12.89 9.15
CA HIS A 19 -7.00 -11.64 9.82
C HIS A 19 -6.13 -10.76 8.94
N LEU A 20 -6.69 -9.63 8.52
CA LEU A 20 -6.02 -8.63 7.69
C LEU A 20 -5.24 -7.65 8.55
N VAL A 21 -4.02 -7.27 8.12
CA VAL A 21 -3.24 -6.23 8.78
C VAL A 21 -2.91 -5.12 7.81
N LEU A 22 -3.27 -3.90 8.19
CA LEU A 22 -2.95 -2.67 7.46
C LEU A 22 -1.64 -2.08 7.99
N LEU A 23 -0.66 -1.94 7.12
CA LEU A 23 0.69 -1.45 7.39
C LEU A 23 0.94 -0.15 6.62
N GLY A 24 1.72 0.74 7.19
CA GLY A 24 2.13 1.96 6.49
C GLY A 24 1.93 3.24 7.29
N ASP A 25 1.30 4.22 6.67
CA ASP A 25 1.19 5.60 7.14
C ASP A 25 -0.26 6.09 7.31
N SER A 26 -0.47 7.41 7.26
CA SER A 26 -1.77 8.08 7.41
C SER A 26 -2.83 7.68 6.39
N ILE A 27 -2.48 7.01 5.30
CA ILE A 27 -3.48 6.49 4.37
C ILE A 27 -4.42 5.52 5.08
N PHE A 28 -3.91 4.74 6.02
CA PHE A 28 -4.68 3.80 6.82
C PHE A 28 -4.95 4.31 8.23
N ASP A 29 -4.00 5.05 8.84
CA ASP A 29 -4.16 5.68 10.16
C ASP A 29 -4.71 7.10 10.01
N ASN A 30 -5.93 7.22 9.49
CA ASN A 30 -6.53 8.50 9.11
C ASN A 30 -7.67 8.99 10.02
N ALA A 31 -7.88 8.41 11.19
CA ALA A 31 -9.00 8.73 12.07
C ALA A 31 -9.11 10.22 12.41
N GLN A 32 -7.97 10.89 12.59
CA GLN A 32 -7.95 12.32 12.91
C GLN A 32 -8.37 13.24 11.74
N TYR A 33 -8.39 12.72 10.51
CA TYR A 33 -8.71 13.48 9.31
C TYR A 33 -10.16 13.31 8.81
N THR A 34 -10.93 12.39 9.42
CA THR A 34 -12.27 12.02 8.93
C THR A 34 -13.39 12.92 9.40
N SER A 35 -13.09 13.96 10.20
CA SER A 35 -14.10 14.86 10.80
C SER A 35 -15.20 14.12 11.58
N GLY A 36 -14.83 13.04 12.26
CA GLY A 36 -15.74 12.19 13.05
C GLY A 36 -16.46 11.09 12.24
N GLY A 37 -16.21 11.00 10.93
CA GLY A 37 -16.63 9.86 10.12
C GLY A 37 -15.73 8.63 10.37
N PRO A 38 -16.10 7.46 9.83
CA PRO A 38 -15.30 6.25 9.99
C PRO A 38 -13.96 6.37 9.25
N ASP A 39 -12.89 5.89 9.88
CA ASP A 39 -11.57 5.76 9.30
C ASP A 39 -11.45 4.50 8.39
N VAL A 40 -10.33 4.36 7.68
CA VAL A 40 -10.12 3.25 6.75
C VAL A 40 -10.23 1.90 7.44
N VAL A 41 -9.61 1.70 8.59
CA VAL A 41 -9.63 0.39 9.26
C VAL A 41 -11.03 0.02 9.77
N SER A 42 -11.80 0.99 10.27
CA SER A 42 -13.19 0.78 10.69
C SER A 42 -14.06 0.39 9.50
N GLN A 43 -13.88 1.05 8.36
CA GLN A 43 -14.60 0.73 7.13
C GLN A 43 -14.21 -0.65 6.57
N VAL A 44 -12.93 -1.01 6.63
CA VAL A 44 -12.47 -2.37 6.28
C VAL A 44 -13.17 -3.41 7.16
N ARG A 45 -13.19 -3.23 8.48
CA ARG A 45 -13.87 -4.15 9.42
C ARG A 45 -15.35 -4.30 9.10
N ASN A 46 -16.02 -3.20 8.78
CA ASN A 46 -17.45 -3.22 8.44
C ASN A 46 -17.76 -3.92 7.12
N LEU A 47 -16.82 -3.95 6.18
CA LEU A 47 -16.98 -4.54 4.85
C LEU A 47 -16.53 -6.01 4.77
N LEU A 48 -15.68 -6.44 5.70
CA LEU A 48 -15.18 -7.80 5.75
C LEU A 48 -16.30 -8.81 5.99
N PRO A 49 -16.22 -10.01 5.40
CA PRO A 49 -17.21 -11.07 5.66
C PRO A 49 -17.17 -11.52 7.12
N SER A 50 -18.28 -12.12 7.57
CA SER A 50 -18.31 -12.79 8.89
C SER A 50 -17.15 -13.77 9.04
N GLY A 51 -16.49 -13.75 10.17
CA GLY A 51 -15.32 -14.57 10.45
C GLY A 51 -13.97 -13.95 10.06
N TRP A 52 -13.96 -12.80 9.43
CA TRP A 52 -12.75 -12.01 9.22
C TRP A 52 -12.59 -10.94 10.31
N ASP A 53 -11.35 -10.53 10.55
CA ASP A 53 -11.03 -9.36 11.37
C ASP A 53 -9.89 -8.55 10.72
N ALA A 54 -9.67 -7.32 11.18
CA ALA A 54 -8.58 -6.47 10.71
C ALA A 54 -7.91 -5.70 11.84
N SER A 55 -6.58 -5.58 11.77
CA SER A 55 -5.76 -4.75 12.64
C SER A 55 -5.09 -3.63 11.89
N LEU A 56 -4.96 -2.48 12.55
CA LEU A 56 -4.18 -1.34 12.10
C LEU A 56 -2.82 -1.36 12.80
N LEU A 57 -1.75 -1.48 12.05
CA LEU A 57 -0.37 -1.28 12.50
C LEU A 57 0.29 -0.08 11.84
N ALA A 58 -0.34 0.45 10.79
CA ALA A 58 0.06 1.72 10.20
C ALA A 58 0.03 2.83 11.26
N VAL A 59 0.92 3.79 11.12
CA VAL A 59 1.03 4.95 12.02
C VAL A 59 1.20 6.19 11.17
N ASP A 60 0.39 7.20 11.45
CA ASP A 60 0.50 8.50 10.79
C ASP A 60 1.93 9.06 10.83
N GLY A 61 2.37 9.67 9.74
CA GLY A 61 3.74 10.18 9.59
C GLY A 61 4.82 9.14 9.30
N SER A 62 4.48 7.83 9.29
CA SER A 62 5.47 6.77 9.01
C SER A 62 6.05 6.88 7.60
N THR A 63 7.30 6.48 7.50
CA THR A 63 8.05 6.28 6.26
C THR A 63 8.37 4.79 6.06
N THR A 64 9.02 4.46 4.95
CA THR A 64 9.53 3.10 4.70
C THR A 64 10.41 2.56 5.82
N LEU A 65 11.11 3.42 6.57
CA LEU A 65 12.00 3.03 7.68
C LEU A 65 11.24 2.49 8.91
N ASN A 66 9.96 2.82 9.06
CA ASN A 66 9.13 2.39 10.19
C ASN A 66 8.48 1.02 9.97
N ILE A 67 8.47 0.50 8.74
CA ILE A 67 7.80 -0.75 8.40
C ILE A 67 8.36 -1.97 9.15
N PRO A 68 9.69 -2.13 9.33
CA PRO A 68 10.21 -3.24 10.12
C PRO A 68 9.66 -3.30 11.55
N ASP A 69 9.46 -2.15 12.20
CA ASP A 69 8.91 -2.08 13.56
C ASP A 69 7.42 -2.40 13.59
N GLN A 70 6.68 -2.03 12.55
CA GLN A 70 5.27 -2.44 12.40
C GLN A 70 5.17 -3.96 12.24
N ILE A 71 6.04 -4.57 11.44
CA ILE A 71 6.10 -6.04 11.24
C ILE A 71 6.43 -6.79 12.53
N GLN A 72 7.27 -6.25 13.42
CA GLN A 72 7.55 -6.87 14.72
C GLN A 72 6.31 -6.98 15.63
N ARG A 73 5.31 -6.15 15.39
CA ARG A 73 4.05 -6.10 16.17
C ARG A 73 2.92 -6.92 15.53
N LEU A 74 3.20 -7.71 14.49
CA LEU A 74 2.18 -8.51 13.81
C LEU A 74 1.44 -9.44 14.79
N PRO A 75 0.11 -9.41 14.84
CA PRO A 75 -0.68 -10.40 15.55
C PRO A 75 -0.38 -11.81 15.03
N LYS A 76 -0.30 -12.79 15.94
CA LYS A 76 -0.06 -14.20 15.57
C LYS A 76 -1.13 -14.78 14.63
N ALA A 77 -2.34 -14.21 14.68
CA ALA A 77 -3.46 -14.61 13.83
C ALA A 77 -3.41 -14.00 12.42
N SER A 78 -2.43 -13.14 12.09
CA SER A 78 -2.34 -12.47 10.80
C SER A 78 -2.28 -13.46 9.65
N THR A 79 -3.08 -13.20 8.62
CA THR A 79 -3.16 -14.05 7.42
C THR A 79 -2.94 -13.28 6.12
N HIS A 80 -3.14 -11.97 6.12
CA HIS A 80 -3.02 -11.09 4.96
C HIS A 80 -2.43 -9.75 5.37
N LEU A 81 -1.60 -9.17 4.52
CA LEU A 81 -0.98 -7.87 4.73
C LEU A 81 -1.32 -6.92 3.56
N VAL A 82 -1.62 -5.66 3.88
CA VAL A 82 -1.70 -4.59 2.89
C VAL A 82 -0.79 -3.46 3.34
N LEU A 83 0.09 -3.01 2.44
CA LEU A 83 1.08 -1.97 2.70
C LEU A 83 0.78 -0.71 1.88
N SER A 84 0.63 0.43 2.56
CA SER A 84 0.59 1.76 1.95
C SER A 84 1.63 2.65 2.59
N VAL A 85 2.75 2.90 1.92
CA VAL A 85 3.85 3.72 2.44
C VAL A 85 4.61 4.38 1.31
N GLY A 86 5.13 5.57 1.56
CA GLY A 86 5.98 6.30 0.62
C GLY A 86 5.60 7.77 0.45
N GLY A 87 4.36 8.16 0.79
CA GLY A 87 3.95 9.56 0.75
C GLY A 87 4.84 10.47 1.60
N ASN A 88 5.10 10.07 2.85
CA ASN A 88 5.98 10.82 3.74
C ASN A 88 7.45 10.81 3.31
N ASN A 89 7.92 9.75 2.62
CA ASN A 89 9.24 9.77 1.98
C ASN A 89 9.31 10.87 0.93
N ALA A 90 8.30 10.96 0.05
CA ALA A 90 8.24 11.99 -0.98
C ALA A 90 8.17 13.42 -0.39
N LEU A 91 7.38 13.63 0.67
CA LEU A 91 7.28 14.91 1.38
C LEU A 91 8.60 15.29 2.05
N THR A 92 9.30 14.33 2.65
CA THR A 92 10.61 14.55 3.28
C THR A 92 11.65 14.97 2.25
N GLU A 93 11.71 14.29 1.11
CA GLU A 93 12.66 14.63 0.05
C GLU A 93 12.35 16.00 -0.57
N ALA A 94 11.08 16.32 -0.80
CA ALA A 94 10.67 17.65 -1.26
C ALA A 94 11.12 18.75 -0.28
N SER A 95 11.06 18.50 1.02
CA SER A 95 11.51 19.44 2.06
C SER A 95 13.04 19.57 2.11
N ARG A 96 13.78 18.45 1.99
CA ARG A 96 15.27 18.44 2.03
C ARG A 96 15.90 19.21 0.87
N LEU A 97 15.28 19.15 -0.29
CA LEU A 97 15.76 19.89 -1.45
C LEU A 97 15.60 21.42 -1.31
N GLY A 98 15.13 21.91 -0.14
CA GLY A 98 14.88 23.35 0.10
C GLY A 98 13.94 23.92 -0.95
N ILE A 99 13.27 23.01 -1.57
CA ILE A 99 12.46 23.26 -2.71
C ILE A 99 11.10 23.73 -2.13
N SER A 100 11.04 24.96 -2.09
CA SER A 100 10.20 25.39 -3.20
C SER A 100 10.65 24.73 -4.51
N PHE A 101 9.83 23.85 -5.06
CA PHE A 101 9.91 23.43 -6.47
C PHE A 101 10.11 24.65 -7.40
N PHE A 102 9.87 25.86 -6.93
CA PHE A 102 10.20 27.15 -7.50
C PHE A 102 11.72 27.47 -7.50
N GLY A 103 12.53 26.94 -6.60
CA GLY A 103 13.97 27.13 -6.60
C GLY A 103 14.68 26.36 -7.73
N MET A 104 14.09 25.30 -8.25
CA MET A 104 14.62 24.59 -9.42
C MET A 104 14.46 25.38 -10.73
N MET A 105 13.66 26.42 -10.78
CA MET A 105 13.47 27.24 -11.99
C MET A 105 14.71 28.06 -12.41
N GLY A 106 15.74 28.10 -11.59
CA GLY A 106 17.02 28.73 -11.93
C GLY A 106 18.19 27.77 -12.12
N GLU A 107 18.02 26.48 -11.81
CA GLU A 107 19.08 25.48 -11.97
C GLU A 107 19.09 24.88 -13.39
N PRO A 108 20.27 24.44 -13.92
CA PRO A 108 20.31 23.67 -15.17
C PRO A 108 19.38 22.46 -15.09
N THR A 109 18.64 22.21 -16.17
CA THR A 109 17.66 21.07 -16.24
C THR A 109 18.31 19.72 -15.91
N SER A 110 19.56 19.52 -16.30
CA SER A 110 20.32 18.30 -15.96
C SER A 110 20.44 18.08 -14.46
N LYS A 111 20.78 19.15 -13.70
CA LYS A 111 20.95 19.06 -12.24
C LYS A 111 19.64 18.77 -11.52
N ALA A 112 18.54 19.30 -12.02
CA ALA A 112 17.21 18.98 -11.50
C ALA A 112 16.85 17.50 -11.75
N LEU A 113 17.18 16.98 -12.94
CA LEU A 113 16.97 15.57 -13.28
C LEU A 113 17.87 14.64 -12.47
N ASP A 114 19.14 15.01 -12.25
CA ASP A 114 20.07 14.26 -11.39
C ASP A 114 19.51 14.14 -9.95
N SER A 115 19.00 15.25 -9.40
CA SER A 115 18.39 15.24 -8.07
C SER A 115 17.16 14.33 -7.99
N LEU A 116 16.32 14.28 -9.04
CA LEU A 116 15.18 13.38 -9.11
C LEU A 116 15.62 11.91 -9.23
N ALA A 117 16.70 11.63 -9.95
CA ALA A 117 17.28 10.30 -10.04
C ALA A 117 17.79 9.82 -8.67
N ASP A 118 18.56 10.65 -7.96
CA ASP A 118 19.07 10.36 -6.62
C ASP A 118 17.93 10.09 -5.62
N MET A 119 16.83 10.84 -5.71
CA MET A 119 15.62 10.61 -4.89
C MET A 119 14.99 9.26 -5.22
N SER A 120 14.89 8.94 -6.50
CA SER A 120 14.34 7.64 -6.94
C SER A 120 15.17 6.48 -6.39
N ASP A 121 16.50 6.54 -6.52
CA ASP A 121 17.40 5.48 -6.07
C ASP A 121 17.36 5.30 -4.53
N THR A 122 17.35 6.41 -3.81
CA THR A 122 17.23 6.42 -2.34
C THR A 122 15.92 5.79 -1.90
N PHE A 123 14.81 6.20 -2.52
CA PHE A 123 13.50 5.65 -2.21
C PHE A 123 13.42 4.17 -2.58
N GLU A 124 13.92 3.78 -3.74
CA GLU A 124 13.92 2.37 -4.18
C GLU A 124 14.62 1.47 -3.16
N SER A 125 15.81 1.84 -2.70
CA SER A 125 16.55 1.08 -1.68
C SER A 125 15.73 0.92 -0.39
N ALA A 126 15.13 2.00 0.10
CA ALA A 126 14.33 1.99 1.32
C ALA A 126 13.02 1.20 1.14
N TYR A 127 12.34 1.35 0.00
CA TYR A 127 11.10 0.64 -0.29
C TYR A 127 11.32 -0.87 -0.46
N ARG A 128 12.39 -1.29 -1.13
CA ARG A 128 12.80 -2.70 -1.24
C ARG A 128 13.02 -3.33 0.15
N SER A 129 13.66 -2.58 1.06
CA SER A 129 13.87 -3.03 2.44
C SER A 129 12.56 -3.18 3.21
N ALA A 130 11.63 -2.24 3.06
CA ALA A 130 10.29 -2.31 3.66
C ALA A 130 9.48 -3.51 3.13
N VAL A 131 9.44 -3.71 1.82
CA VAL A 131 8.77 -4.87 1.20
C VAL A 131 9.40 -6.17 1.64
N ALA A 132 10.74 -6.25 1.70
CA ALA A 132 11.44 -7.44 2.19
C ALA A 132 11.06 -7.76 3.65
N ALA A 133 10.90 -6.74 4.51
CA ALA A 133 10.41 -6.94 5.87
C ALA A 133 8.98 -7.51 5.90
N CYS A 134 8.07 -6.98 5.06
CA CYS A 134 6.70 -7.49 4.95
C CYS A 134 6.61 -8.92 4.42
N LEU A 135 7.56 -9.37 3.63
CA LEU A 135 7.59 -10.72 3.06
C LEU A 135 8.15 -11.77 4.02
N ARG A 136 8.90 -11.38 5.07
CA ARG A 136 9.51 -12.34 6.03
C ARG A 136 8.50 -13.27 6.71
N PRO A 137 7.30 -12.83 7.09
CA PRO A 137 6.31 -13.73 7.72
C PRO A 137 5.75 -14.79 6.77
N GLY A 138 5.99 -14.70 5.46
CA GLY A 138 5.45 -15.63 4.47
C GLY A 138 3.95 -15.49 4.21
N LEU A 139 3.37 -14.34 4.56
CA LEU A 139 1.96 -14.03 4.34
C LEU A 139 1.73 -13.35 2.98
N PRO A 140 0.55 -13.52 2.36
CA PRO A 140 0.14 -12.71 1.22
C PRO A 140 0.28 -11.22 1.52
N LEU A 141 0.85 -10.49 0.57
CA LEU A 141 1.10 -9.05 0.65
C LEU A 141 0.57 -8.36 -0.58
N ASP A 142 -0.29 -7.36 -0.40
CA ASP A 142 -0.71 -6.41 -1.42
C ASP A 142 -0.08 -5.05 -1.12
N VAL A 143 0.27 -4.28 -2.16
CA VAL A 143 0.89 -2.97 -1.98
C VAL A 143 0.06 -1.88 -2.66
N CYS A 144 0.06 -0.68 -2.09
CA CYS A 144 -0.62 0.49 -2.65
C CYS A 144 0.37 1.42 -3.36
N THR A 145 -0.08 2.07 -4.43
CA THR A 145 0.61 3.27 -4.97
C THR A 145 0.33 4.47 -4.08
N ILE A 146 1.09 5.55 -4.25
CA ILE A 146 0.79 6.86 -3.66
C ILE A 146 -0.19 7.59 -4.58
N TYR A 147 -1.30 8.10 -4.06
CA TYR A 147 -2.22 8.94 -4.84
C TYR A 147 -1.66 10.36 -5.07
N ASN A 148 -2.27 11.11 -6.00
CA ASN A 148 -1.74 12.41 -6.42
C ASN A 148 -1.97 13.57 -5.44
N GLY A 149 -2.76 13.35 -4.38
CA GLY A 149 -3.22 14.43 -3.53
C GLY A 149 -4.26 15.34 -4.22
N CYS A 150 -4.70 16.39 -3.52
CA CYS A 150 -5.64 17.38 -4.04
C CYS A 150 -5.24 18.79 -3.58
N PHE A 151 -4.23 19.37 -4.23
CA PHE A 151 -3.70 20.68 -3.88
C PHE A 151 -4.52 21.78 -4.54
N PRO A 152 -4.80 22.90 -3.83
CA PRO A 152 -5.56 24.04 -4.39
C PRO A 152 -4.85 24.71 -5.57
N ASP A 153 -3.51 24.85 -5.52
CA ASP A 153 -2.71 25.41 -6.59
C ASP A 153 -2.51 24.37 -7.71
N LYS A 154 -3.06 24.66 -8.89
CA LYS A 154 -3.01 23.77 -10.05
C LYS A 154 -1.60 23.55 -10.59
N SER A 155 -0.72 24.56 -10.50
CA SER A 155 0.66 24.45 -10.95
C SER A 155 1.43 23.54 -10.02
N TYR A 156 1.27 23.71 -8.72
CA TYR A 156 1.83 22.83 -7.71
C TYR A 156 1.29 21.40 -7.85
N GLN A 157 -0.03 21.22 -8.04
CA GLN A 157 -0.65 19.92 -8.25
C GLN A 157 0.01 19.15 -9.41
N ARG A 158 0.24 19.83 -10.54
CA ARG A 158 0.89 19.21 -11.71
C ARG A 158 2.30 18.73 -11.41
N ILE A 159 3.09 19.58 -10.72
CA ILE A 159 4.47 19.26 -10.36
C ILE A 159 4.51 18.12 -9.33
N ALA A 160 3.67 18.19 -8.30
CA ALA A 160 3.55 17.14 -7.29
C ALA A 160 3.18 15.79 -7.92
N SER A 161 2.19 15.77 -8.81
CA SER A 161 1.79 14.54 -9.52
C SER A 161 2.92 13.96 -10.38
N LEU A 162 3.73 14.81 -11.03
CA LEU A 162 4.88 14.36 -11.82
C LEU A 162 5.97 13.77 -10.91
N ALA A 163 6.29 14.43 -9.79
CA ALA A 163 7.26 13.91 -8.83
C ALA A 163 6.80 12.58 -8.24
N LEU A 164 5.53 12.46 -7.83
CA LEU A 164 4.97 11.22 -7.30
C LEU A 164 4.95 10.08 -8.32
N ALA A 165 4.92 10.38 -9.63
CA ALA A 165 5.02 9.35 -10.66
C ALA A 165 6.36 8.58 -10.58
N ILE A 166 7.46 9.22 -10.17
CA ILE A 166 8.76 8.59 -9.97
C ILE A 166 8.70 7.58 -8.81
N PHE A 167 8.12 7.98 -7.67
CA PHE A 167 7.93 7.09 -6.53
C PHE A 167 7.01 5.91 -6.86
N ASN A 168 5.93 6.18 -7.59
CA ASN A 168 4.98 5.16 -8.01
C ASN A 168 5.60 4.18 -9.02
N ASP A 169 6.49 4.63 -9.89
CA ASP A 169 7.27 3.74 -10.76
C ASP A 169 8.10 2.74 -9.94
N VAL A 170 8.79 3.22 -8.90
CA VAL A 170 9.54 2.35 -7.99
C VAL A 170 8.62 1.31 -7.33
N ILE A 171 7.48 1.74 -6.77
CA ILE A 171 6.52 0.84 -6.12
C ILE A 171 6.06 -0.25 -7.09
N ILE A 172 5.67 0.14 -8.31
CA ILE A 172 5.15 -0.78 -9.33
C ILE A 172 6.25 -1.74 -9.80
N ARG A 173 7.48 -1.26 -10.06
CA ARG A 173 8.62 -2.11 -10.46
C ARG A 173 8.93 -3.15 -9.38
N VAL A 174 9.03 -2.74 -8.12
CA VAL A 174 9.29 -3.67 -7.01
C VAL A 174 8.16 -4.68 -6.87
N ALA A 175 6.90 -4.26 -7.00
CA ALA A 175 5.74 -5.14 -6.95
C ALA A 175 5.78 -6.17 -8.10
N ILE A 176 6.06 -5.75 -9.33
CA ILE A 176 6.20 -6.63 -10.50
C ILE A 176 7.29 -7.67 -10.26
N GLU A 177 8.46 -7.25 -9.82
CA GLU A 177 9.60 -8.14 -9.54
C GLU A 177 9.29 -9.19 -8.47
N ARG A 178 8.52 -8.80 -7.46
CA ARG A 178 8.10 -9.67 -6.36
C ARG A 178 6.81 -10.43 -6.65
N GLY A 179 6.07 -10.08 -7.73
CA GLY A 179 4.78 -10.65 -8.11
C GLY A 179 3.69 -10.34 -7.10
N LEU A 180 3.71 -9.12 -6.57
CA LEU A 180 2.73 -8.61 -5.63
C LEU A 180 1.59 -7.94 -6.38
N PRO A 181 0.33 -8.10 -5.93
CA PRO A 181 -0.77 -7.28 -6.40
C PRO A 181 -0.55 -5.82 -6.03
N VAL A 182 -1.02 -4.91 -6.91
CA VAL A 182 -0.92 -3.46 -6.70
C VAL A 182 -2.31 -2.85 -6.68
N ILE A 183 -2.63 -2.14 -5.60
CA ILE A 183 -3.82 -1.30 -5.47
C ILE A 183 -3.43 0.11 -5.93
N ASP A 184 -3.93 0.54 -7.09
CA ASP A 184 -3.60 1.86 -7.62
C ASP A 184 -4.51 2.95 -7.04
N LEU A 185 -4.06 3.56 -5.93
CA LEU A 185 -4.81 4.61 -5.23
C LEU A 185 -5.04 5.86 -6.09
N ARG A 186 -4.27 6.08 -7.15
CA ARG A 186 -4.45 7.22 -8.06
C ARG A 186 -5.78 7.14 -8.82
N SER A 187 -6.26 5.92 -9.08
CA SER A 187 -7.54 5.67 -9.73
C SER A 187 -8.71 5.63 -8.74
N ILE A 188 -8.44 5.37 -7.47
CA ILE A 188 -9.45 5.22 -6.41
C ILE A 188 -9.76 6.57 -5.80
N CYS A 189 -8.74 7.35 -5.43
CA CYS A 189 -8.87 8.70 -4.87
C CYS A 189 -8.69 9.74 -5.98
N ALA A 190 -9.73 9.95 -6.80
CA ALA A 190 -9.67 10.75 -8.02
C ALA A 190 -10.45 12.08 -7.97
N THR A 191 -11.22 12.32 -6.91
CA THR A 191 -12.04 13.53 -6.75
C THR A 191 -11.69 14.29 -5.48
N ALA A 192 -11.98 15.59 -5.44
CA ALA A 192 -11.71 16.41 -4.26
C ALA A 192 -12.42 15.92 -2.99
N ALA A 193 -13.60 15.29 -3.12
CA ALA A 193 -14.33 14.71 -1.99
C ALA A 193 -13.60 13.53 -1.32
N ASP A 194 -12.66 12.91 -2.02
CA ASP A 194 -11.88 11.79 -1.49
C ASP A 194 -10.81 12.24 -0.48
N TYR A 195 -10.57 13.54 -0.39
CA TYR A 195 -9.53 14.14 0.45
C TYR A 195 -10.10 15.00 1.55
N ALA A 196 -9.58 14.86 2.76
CA ALA A 196 -9.89 15.70 3.92
C ALA A 196 -9.07 17.01 3.90
N ASN A 197 -7.85 16.92 3.39
CA ASN A 197 -6.91 18.00 3.14
C ASN A 197 -6.08 17.63 1.91
N PRO A 198 -5.10 18.42 1.45
CA PRO A 198 -4.38 18.13 0.21
C PRO A 198 -3.70 16.74 0.14
N ILE A 199 -3.42 16.11 1.26
CA ILE A 199 -2.62 14.87 1.32
C ILE A 199 -3.26 13.72 2.11
N GLU A 200 -4.41 13.94 2.77
CA GLU A 200 -5.02 12.90 3.61
C GLU A 200 -6.38 12.46 3.07
N PRO A 201 -6.72 11.17 3.17
CA PRO A 201 -8.02 10.70 2.70
C PRO A 201 -9.14 11.13 3.65
N SER A 202 -10.24 11.57 3.07
CA SER A 202 -11.48 11.77 3.81
C SER A 202 -12.13 10.43 4.15
N SER A 203 -13.20 10.45 4.94
CA SER A 203 -14.03 9.24 5.16
C SER A 203 -14.60 8.68 3.84
N ILE A 204 -14.89 9.52 2.84
CA ILE A 204 -15.37 9.08 1.51
C ILE A 204 -14.25 8.39 0.73
N GLY A 205 -13.06 8.97 0.69
CA GLY A 205 -11.89 8.34 0.07
C GLY A 205 -11.51 7.05 0.77
N GLY A 206 -11.54 7.06 2.10
CA GLY A 206 -11.30 5.88 2.94
C GLY A 206 -12.26 4.72 2.65
N GLU A 207 -13.54 5.01 2.41
CA GLU A 207 -14.52 3.98 2.02
C GLU A 207 -14.16 3.32 0.68
N LYS A 208 -13.76 4.12 -0.31
CA LYS A 208 -13.34 3.60 -1.61
C LYS A 208 -12.10 2.70 -1.47
N ILE A 209 -11.11 3.14 -0.70
CA ILE A 209 -9.90 2.35 -0.39
C ILE A 209 -10.28 1.03 0.29
N ALA A 210 -11.10 1.08 1.34
CA ALA A 210 -11.54 -0.10 2.09
C ALA A 210 -12.27 -1.11 1.20
N ARG A 211 -13.16 -0.66 0.31
CA ARG A 211 -13.88 -1.53 -0.64
C ARG A 211 -12.94 -2.31 -1.54
N VAL A 212 -11.94 -1.65 -2.11
CA VAL A 212 -10.96 -2.29 -3.00
C VAL A 212 -10.09 -3.29 -2.23
N ILE A 213 -9.60 -2.91 -1.04
CA ILE A 213 -8.83 -3.81 -0.18
C ILE A 213 -9.63 -5.08 0.12
N VAL A 214 -10.88 -4.93 0.61
CA VAL A 214 -11.72 -6.07 0.98
C VAL A 214 -12.03 -6.95 -0.23
N ALA A 215 -12.37 -6.36 -1.39
CA ALA A 215 -12.61 -7.11 -2.61
C ALA A 215 -11.41 -7.97 -3.02
N LEU A 216 -10.19 -7.38 -2.97
CA LEU A 216 -8.95 -8.05 -3.33
C LEU A 216 -8.62 -9.20 -2.37
N VAL A 217 -8.53 -8.92 -1.05
CA VAL A 217 -8.11 -9.93 -0.06
C VAL A 217 -9.12 -11.07 0.13
N THR A 218 -10.40 -10.83 -0.15
CA THR A 218 -11.45 -11.87 -0.05
C THR A 218 -11.67 -12.63 -1.35
N GLY A 219 -10.94 -12.31 -2.43
CA GLY A 219 -11.14 -12.94 -3.73
C GLY A 219 -12.49 -12.63 -4.40
N ARG A 220 -13.22 -11.63 -3.92
CA ARG A 220 -14.52 -11.19 -4.50
C ARG A 220 -14.35 -10.39 -5.79
N ASP A 221 -13.11 -10.21 -6.22
CA ASP A 221 -12.70 -9.37 -7.34
C ASP A 221 -12.88 -10.04 -8.72
N ASN A 222 -13.47 -11.21 -8.81
CA ASN A 222 -13.66 -11.92 -10.06
C ASN A 222 -14.47 -11.17 -11.13
N GLN A 223 -14.93 -9.95 -10.86
CA GLN A 223 -15.66 -9.08 -11.80
C GLN A 223 -15.05 -7.69 -11.98
N MET A 224 -13.97 -7.34 -11.29
CA MET A 224 -13.31 -6.05 -11.51
C MET A 224 -12.43 -6.11 -12.76
N TYR A 225 -12.73 -5.26 -13.73
CA TYR A 225 -11.91 -5.05 -14.92
C TYR A 225 -10.59 -4.38 -14.49
N GLY A 226 -9.59 -5.21 -14.21
CA GLY A 226 -8.26 -4.75 -13.85
C GLY A 226 -7.33 -4.69 -15.04
N THR A 227 -6.37 -3.77 -15.03
CA THR A 227 -5.25 -3.77 -15.97
C THR A 227 -4.35 -4.98 -15.69
N ARG A 228 -3.99 -5.74 -16.74
CA ARG A 228 -3.02 -6.82 -16.64
C ARG A 228 -1.67 -6.36 -17.18
N ILE A 229 -0.64 -6.39 -16.33
CA ILE A 229 0.75 -6.17 -16.74
C ILE A 229 1.37 -7.52 -17.06
N VAL A 230 1.81 -7.71 -18.32
CA VAL A 230 2.48 -8.93 -18.78
C VAL A 230 3.98 -8.74 -18.66
N THR A 231 4.65 -9.60 -17.90
CA THR A 231 6.09 -9.56 -17.67
C THR A 231 6.76 -10.83 -18.14
N ARG A 232 8.10 -10.88 -18.10
CA ARG A 232 8.84 -12.11 -18.34
C ARG A 232 8.41 -13.22 -17.38
N PRO A 233 8.40 -14.50 -17.80
CA PRO A 233 8.24 -15.61 -16.87
C PRO A 233 9.33 -15.54 -15.80
N ARG A 234 8.98 -15.83 -14.55
CA ARG A 234 9.97 -16.01 -13.50
C ARG A 234 10.77 -17.27 -13.82
N ILE A 235 12.06 -17.14 -14.00
CA ILE A 235 12.96 -18.29 -14.01
C ILE A 235 12.98 -18.76 -12.56
N GLN A 236 12.32 -19.89 -12.28
CA GLN A 236 12.53 -20.57 -11.00
C GLN A 236 14.01 -20.99 -10.99
N SER A 237 14.82 -20.38 -10.12
CA SER A 237 16.13 -20.93 -9.79
C SER A 237 15.88 -22.35 -9.31
N ALA A 238 16.58 -23.32 -9.93
CA ALA A 238 16.57 -24.69 -9.46
C ALA A 238 16.93 -24.70 -7.97
N PRO A 239 16.30 -25.55 -7.16
CA PRO A 239 16.75 -25.73 -5.78
C PRO A 239 18.20 -26.27 -5.80
N ASP A 240 19.09 -25.57 -5.08
CA ASP A 240 20.47 -26.06 -4.77
C ASP A 240 20.43 -27.34 -3.93
#